data_622dba80694e47e76c4e96b431adb9d8
#
_entry.id   622dba80694e47e76c4e96b431adb9d8
#
_cell.length_a   1.000
_cell.length_b   1.000
_cell.length_c   1.000
_cell.angle_alpha   90.00
_cell.angle_beta   90.00
_cell.angle_gamma   90.00
#
_symmetry.space_group_name_H-M   'P 1'
#
loop_
_entity.id
_entity.type
_entity.pdbx_description
1 polymer ?
#
loop_
_entity_poly.entity_id
_entity_poly.type
_entity_poly.pdbx_seq_one_letter_code
_entity_poly.pdbx_strand_id
1 'polypeptide(L)'
;MTPAKENPTPDAIAADWVTRMDRAALTAGEQEALNRWLGADIRHRGAMIRAQVVWQATERAAALRPGALPAPVLPAPVPPVAASASPPRRLSRRAMVAASVALAIGGRAAPSREMGRFYTVRDAAPRSVGIAGGTVRLDCFSGLLVGREAALLLEGRCVLSSRREARLDAGGLSFRSVGQVQVSTGGDRTSGLLLSGHAVAIRRGTGERFMLRAGDCLTLVADEPPRLRALTAEELAHATNWQRGVVELQGETLGDAAAIFNRYNGKKLVVHGQAGGRVLMGSFALDDPDAFARVAHAVLHVDYVASAGRLDMF
;
A
#
# COMPACT_ATOMS: atom_id res chain seq x y z
N MET A 1 27.85 -32.18 21.50
CA MET A 1 26.89 -32.19 20.38
C MET A 1 26.34 -30.79 20.26
N THR A 2 26.84 -30.02 19.31
CA THR A 2 26.40 -28.63 19.04
C THR A 2 25.13 -28.71 18.23
N PRO A 3 24.03 -28.01 18.60
CA PRO A 3 22.81 -28.02 17.80
C PRO A 3 23.07 -27.40 16.42
N ALA A 4 22.66 -28.09 15.38
CA ALA A 4 22.72 -27.62 14.00
C ALA A 4 21.93 -26.30 13.89
N LYS A 5 22.59 -25.24 13.39
CA LYS A 5 21.99 -23.98 13.06
C LYS A 5 20.93 -24.23 11.96
N GLU A 6 19.65 -24.26 12.32
CA GLU A 6 18.56 -24.31 11.34
C GLU A 6 18.69 -23.12 10.41
N ASN A 7 18.78 -23.36 9.13
CA ASN A 7 18.74 -22.30 8.13
C ASN A 7 17.38 -21.58 8.22
N PRO A 8 17.34 -20.26 8.32
CA PRO A 8 16.10 -19.52 8.45
C PRO A 8 15.19 -19.78 7.24
N THR A 9 13.91 -20.03 7.51
CA THR A 9 12.93 -20.25 6.45
C THR A 9 12.72 -18.99 5.59
N PRO A 10 12.29 -19.11 4.33
CA PRO A 10 12.02 -17.94 3.48
C PRO A 10 11.07 -16.94 4.14
N ASP A 11 10.07 -17.41 4.90
CA ASP A 11 9.13 -16.55 5.61
C ASP A 11 9.78 -15.77 6.77
N ALA A 12 10.73 -16.38 7.49
CA ALA A 12 11.48 -15.71 8.54
C ALA A 12 12.41 -14.62 7.97
N ILE A 13 13.08 -14.90 6.84
CA ILE A 13 13.91 -13.91 6.13
C ILE A 13 13.05 -12.76 5.59
N ALA A 14 11.87 -13.06 5.04
CA ALA A 14 10.94 -12.05 4.57
C ALA A 14 10.44 -11.13 5.69
N ALA A 15 10.12 -11.69 6.87
CA ALA A 15 9.72 -10.92 8.05
C ALA A 15 10.84 -9.99 8.54
N ASP A 16 12.10 -10.45 8.51
CA ASP A 16 13.26 -9.61 8.85
C ASP A 16 13.42 -8.44 7.86
N TRP A 17 13.29 -8.70 6.55
CA TRP A 17 13.29 -7.63 5.54
C TRP A 17 12.17 -6.62 5.74
N VAL A 18 10.94 -7.05 6.00
CA VAL A 18 9.80 -6.16 6.26
C VAL A 18 10.05 -5.31 7.50
N THR A 19 10.60 -5.90 8.58
CA THR A 19 10.94 -5.18 9.81
C THR A 19 12.04 -4.12 9.58
N ARG A 20 13.06 -4.44 8.78
CA ARG A 20 14.12 -3.46 8.41
C ARG A 20 13.55 -2.31 7.60
N MET A 21 12.73 -2.63 6.60
CA MET A 21 12.07 -1.66 5.74
C MET A 21 11.12 -0.73 6.52
N ASP A 22 10.57 -1.21 7.64
CA ASP A 22 9.73 -0.41 8.53
C ASP A 22 10.52 0.58 9.38
N ARG A 23 11.70 0.19 9.84
CA ARG A 23 12.53 1.01 10.71
C ARG A 23 13.19 2.19 9.97
N ALA A 24 13.66 1.97 8.76
CA ALA A 24 14.34 2.97 7.95
C ALA A 24 14.32 2.62 6.46
N ALA A 25 14.55 3.63 5.61
CA ALA A 25 14.80 3.40 4.19
C ALA A 25 16.05 2.52 4.02
N LEU A 26 15.94 1.49 3.15
CA LEU A 26 17.06 0.60 2.86
C LEU A 26 18.18 1.37 2.17
N THR A 27 19.40 1.12 2.59
CA THR A 27 20.61 1.57 1.88
C THR A 27 20.71 0.91 0.50
N ALA A 28 21.51 1.46 -0.40
CA ALA A 28 21.72 0.89 -1.74
C ALA A 28 22.20 -0.57 -1.68
N GLY A 29 23.10 -0.90 -0.77
CA GLY A 29 23.60 -2.26 -0.57
C GLY A 29 22.54 -3.24 -0.06
N GLU A 30 21.68 -2.79 0.87
CA GLU A 30 20.56 -3.59 1.36
C GLU A 30 19.50 -3.81 0.29
N GLN A 31 19.24 -2.79 -0.54
CA GLN A 31 18.32 -2.90 -1.68
C GLN A 31 18.82 -3.94 -2.70
N GLU A 32 20.13 -3.95 -2.98
CA GLU A 32 20.73 -4.97 -3.85
C GLU A 32 20.67 -6.37 -3.23
N ALA A 33 20.92 -6.49 -1.91
CA ALA A 33 20.82 -7.76 -1.19
C ALA A 33 19.39 -8.30 -1.21
N LEU A 34 18.40 -7.45 -0.97
CA LEU A 34 16.98 -7.81 -1.08
C LEU A 34 16.61 -8.26 -2.50
N ASN A 35 17.03 -7.50 -3.52
CA ASN A 35 16.76 -7.85 -4.92
C ASN A 35 17.43 -9.19 -5.29
N ARG A 36 18.65 -9.45 -4.83
CA ARG A 36 19.34 -10.73 -5.03
C ARG A 36 18.60 -11.88 -4.36
N TRP A 37 18.15 -11.68 -3.13
CA TRP A 37 17.39 -12.69 -2.40
C TRP A 37 16.04 -12.98 -3.08
N LEU A 38 15.28 -11.95 -3.49
CA LEU A 38 14.02 -12.10 -4.23
C LEU A 38 14.23 -12.77 -5.61
N GLY A 39 15.39 -12.61 -6.21
CA GLY A 39 15.74 -13.22 -7.47
C GLY A 39 16.20 -14.68 -7.37
N ALA A 40 16.63 -15.13 -6.19
CA ALA A 40 17.20 -16.46 -6.01
C ALA A 40 16.17 -17.59 -6.06
N ASP A 41 14.92 -17.37 -5.56
CA ASP A 41 13.84 -18.37 -5.59
C ASP A 41 12.47 -17.66 -5.67
N ILE A 42 11.53 -18.28 -6.41
CA ILE A 42 10.16 -17.78 -6.51
C ILE A 42 9.42 -17.82 -5.16
N ARG A 43 9.79 -18.75 -4.27
CA ARG A 43 9.25 -18.86 -2.91
C ARG A 43 9.59 -17.65 -2.05
N HIS A 44 10.75 -16.99 -2.28
CA HIS A 44 11.15 -15.78 -1.57
C HIS A 44 10.21 -14.62 -1.85
N ARG A 45 9.72 -14.49 -3.10
CA ARG A 45 8.72 -13.46 -3.47
C ARG A 45 7.38 -13.72 -2.78
N GLY A 46 6.93 -14.98 -2.78
CA GLY A 46 5.72 -15.37 -2.06
C GLY A 46 5.83 -15.11 -0.57
N ALA A 47 6.97 -15.42 0.05
CA ALA A 47 7.25 -15.15 1.45
C ALA A 47 7.24 -13.64 1.74
N MET A 48 7.85 -12.82 0.87
CA MET A 48 7.86 -11.36 1.01
C MET A 48 6.45 -10.76 0.96
N ILE A 49 5.61 -11.21 0.02
CA ILE A 49 4.22 -10.76 -0.09
C ILE A 49 3.44 -11.13 1.18
N ARG A 50 3.57 -12.37 1.68
CA ARG A 50 2.90 -12.80 2.92
C ARG A 50 3.34 -11.98 4.12
N ALA A 51 4.64 -11.75 4.28
CA ALA A 51 5.18 -10.97 5.38
C ALA A 51 4.67 -9.52 5.37
N GLN A 52 4.56 -8.88 4.20
CA GLN A 52 4.02 -7.53 4.06
C GLN A 52 2.52 -7.47 4.40
N VAL A 53 1.73 -8.44 3.95
CA VAL A 53 0.29 -8.51 4.28
C VAL A 53 0.07 -8.68 5.78
N VAL A 54 0.86 -9.55 6.43
CA VAL A 54 0.79 -9.75 7.89
C VAL A 54 1.18 -8.47 8.63
N TRP A 55 2.24 -7.78 8.18
CA TRP A 55 2.71 -6.55 8.80
C TRP A 55 1.64 -5.44 8.74
N GLN A 56 1.04 -5.21 7.58
CA GLN A 56 -0.03 -4.24 7.43
C GLN A 56 -1.28 -4.57 8.26
N ALA A 57 -1.62 -5.85 8.40
CA ALA A 57 -2.71 -6.27 9.26
C ALA A 57 -2.43 -5.97 10.74
N THR A 58 -1.17 -6.11 11.18
CA THR A 58 -0.74 -5.76 12.55
C THR A 58 -0.72 -4.26 12.80
N GLU A 59 -0.28 -3.45 11.84
CA GLU A 59 -0.34 -1.97 11.94
C GLU A 59 -1.79 -1.48 12.03
N ARG A 60 -2.70 -2.01 11.20
CA ARG A 60 -4.13 -1.68 11.28
C ARG A 60 -4.73 -2.09 12.63
N ALA A 61 -4.38 -3.27 13.15
CA ALA A 61 -4.84 -3.74 14.46
C ALA A 61 -4.27 -2.90 15.61
N ALA A 62 -3.04 -2.40 15.50
CA ALA A 62 -2.43 -1.50 16.48
C ALA A 62 -3.08 -0.10 16.45
N ALA A 63 -3.44 0.40 15.26
CA ALA A 63 -4.14 1.67 15.10
C ALA A 63 -5.59 1.64 15.64
N LEU A 64 -6.19 0.46 15.73
CA LEU A 64 -7.56 0.26 16.25
C LEU A 64 -7.63 -0.01 17.76
N ARG A 65 -6.50 -0.04 18.49
CA ARG A 65 -6.49 -0.17 19.94
C ARG A 65 -6.70 1.19 20.60
N PRO A 66 -7.82 1.44 21.33
CA PRO A 66 -7.98 2.63 22.14
C PRO A 66 -7.03 2.51 23.35
N GLY A 67 -6.06 3.43 23.46
CA GLY A 67 -5.38 3.80 24.70
C GLY A 67 -4.62 2.68 25.43
N ALA A 68 -3.49 2.21 24.87
CA ALA A 68 -2.49 1.51 25.66
C ALA A 68 -1.32 2.46 25.96
N LEU A 69 -1.31 3.04 27.16
CA LEU A 69 -0.12 3.64 27.74
C LEU A 69 0.94 2.54 27.96
N PRO A 70 2.22 2.79 27.70
CA PRO A 70 3.26 1.81 28.01
C PRO A 70 3.37 1.65 29.53
N ALA A 71 3.09 0.46 30.02
CA ALA A 71 3.36 0.09 31.41
C ALA A 71 4.88 -0.11 31.60
N PRO A 72 5.43 0.25 32.78
CA PRO A 72 6.84 0.07 33.07
C PRO A 72 7.21 -1.40 33.17
N VAL A 73 8.31 -1.76 32.49
CA VAL A 73 8.87 -3.11 32.49
C VAL A 73 9.51 -3.40 33.86
N LEU A 74 8.91 -4.31 34.61
CA LEU A 74 9.57 -4.99 35.73
C LEU A 74 9.87 -6.43 35.33
N PRO A 75 11.07 -6.96 35.60
CA PRO A 75 11.40 -8.33 35.27
C PRO A 75 10.74 -9.30 36.26
N ALA A 76 10.03 -10.30 35.77
CA ALA A 76 9.46 -11.37 36.57
C ALA A 76 10.12 -12.72 36.27
N PRO A 77 10.19 -13.62 37.27
CA PRO A 77 10.94 -14.86 37.21
C PRO A 77 10.22 -15.98 36.45
N VAL A 78 11.00 -16.85 35.87
CA VAL A 78 10.59 -18.04 35.11
C VAL A 78 10.16 -19.15 36.08
N PRO A 79 9.04 -19.83 35.89
CA PRO A 79 8.78 -21.17 36.42
C PRO A 79 8.61 -22.22 35.33
N PRO A 80 8.66 -23.53 35.68
CA PRO A 80 9.05 -24.58 34.77
C PRO A 80 7.91 -25.24 34.00
N VAL A 81 8.31 -25.96 32.97
CA VAL A 81 7.57 -26.74 31.98
C VAL A 81 6.65 -27.80 32.61
N ALA A 82 5.41 -27.85 32.12
CA ALA A 82 4.59 -29.06 32.16
C ALA A 82 3.95 -29.31 30.80
N ALA A 83 4.16 -30.49 30.25
CA ALA A 83 3.60 -30.96 29.00
C ALA A 83 2.12 -31.31 29.14
N SER A 84 1.29 -30.94 28.16
CA SER A 84 0.01 -31.62 27.92
C SER A 84 -0.60 -31.29 26.55
N ALA A 85 -0.85 -32.36 25.81
CA ALA A 85 -1.89 -32.67 24.83
C ALA A 85 -2.51 -31.56 23.97
N SER A 86 -2.33 -31.71 22.65
CA SER A 86 -2.95 -30.92 21.59
C SER A 86 -4.41 -31.32 21.35
N PRO A 87 -5.36 -30.38 21.29
CA PRO A 87 -6.67 -30.62 20.68
C PRO A 87 -6.65 -30.30 19.16
N PRO A 88 -7.61 -30.85 18.38
CA PRO A 88 -7.60 -30.75 16.92
C PRO A 88 -7.78 -29.33 16.43
N ARG A 89 -6.92 -28.93 15.49
CA ARG A 89 -6.91 -27.62 14.83
C ARG A 89 -8.20 -27.39 14.04
N ARG A 90 -9.09 -26.57 14.56
CA ARG A 90 -10.13 -25.92 13.75
C ARG A 90 -9.45 -24.84 12.90
N LEU A 91 -9.50 -25.02 11.58
CA LEU A 91 -9.03 -24.03 10.61
C LEU A 91 -9.79 -22.73 10.81
N SER A 92 -9.11 -21.67 11.20
CA SER A 92 -9.71 -20.37 11.41
C SER A 92 -9.97 -19.68 10.05
N ARG A 93 -11.02 -18.86 9.99
CA ARG A 93 -11.38 -18.05 8.80
C ARG A 93 -10.21 -17.21 8.24
N ARG A 94 -9.17 -16.96 9.03
CA ARG A 94 -7.94 -16.28 8.62
C ARG A 94 -7.07 -17.11 7.66
N ALA A 95 -7.15 -18.43 7.69
CA ALA A 95 -6.44 -19.30 6.75
C ALA A 95 -7.06 -19.29 5.33
N MET A 96 -8.35 -18.95 5.21
CA MET A 96 -9.02 -18.86 3.90
C MET A 96 -8.67 -17.58 3.13
N VAL A 97 -8.41 -16.47 3.83
CA VAL A 97 -8.01 -15.20 3.16
C VAL A 97 -6.60 -15.30 2.59
N ALA A 98 -5.69 -16.01 3.27
CA ALA A 98 -4.34 -16.26 2.74
C ALA A 98 -4.34 -17.19 1.50
N ALA A 99 -5.31 -18.11 1.41
CA ALA A 99 -5.45 -19.01 0.27
C ALA A 99 -6.01 -18.29 -0.99
N SER A 100 -6.86 -17.28 -0.80
CA SER A 100 -7.46 -16.54 -1.92
C SER A 100 -6.46 -15.66 -2.67
N VAL A 101 -5.44 -15.13 -1.98
CA VAL A 101 -4.37 -14.35 -2.62
C VAL A 101 -3.43 -15.26 -3.45
N ALA A 102 -3.20 -16.50 -2.99
CA ALA A 102 -2.40 -17.47 -3.74
C ALA A 102 -3.13 -17.98 -5.01
N LEU A 103 -4.46 -18.06 -4.99
CA LEU A 103 -5.25 -18.53 -6.14
C LEU A 103 -5.42 -17.47 -7.23
N ALA A 104 -5.39 -16.17 -6.87
CA ALA A 104 -5.45 -15.07 -7.83
C ALA A 104 -4.16 -14.95 -8.70
N ILE A 105 -3.05 -15.59 -8.28
CA ILE A 105 -1.77 -15.64 -9.01
C ILE A 105 -1.66 -16.93 -9.84
N GLY A 106 -2.54 -17.89 -9.64
CA GLY A 106 -2.48 -19.24 -10.21
C GLY A 106 -3.01 -19.45 -11.64
N GLY A 107 -3.20 -18.39 -12.44
CA GLY A 107 -3.44 -18.51 -13.87
C GLY A 107 -2.18 -18.99 -14.60
N ARG A 108 -2.24 -20.20 -15.17
CA ARG A 108 -1.20 -20.87 -15.96
C ARG A 108 -0.47 -19.94 -16.95
N ALA A 109 0.62 -19.32 -16.52
CA ALA A 109 1.72 -18.95 -17.36
C ALA A 109 2.96 -19.59 -16.72
N ALA A 110 3.65 -20.44 -17.48
CA ALA A 110 4.93 -21.01 -17.06
C ALA A 110 5.84 -19.90 -16.57
N PRO A 111 6.50 -20.02 -15.39
CA PRO A 111 7.40 -18.98 -14.91
C PRO A 111 8.64 -18.97 -15.80
N SER A 112 8.68 -18.06 -16.77
CA SER A 112 9.94 -17.66 -17.35
C SER A 112 10.82 -17.12 -16.24
N ARG A 113 12.05 -17.60 -16.15
CA ARG A 113 13.11 -17.24 -15.20
C ARG A 113 13.53 -15.77 -15.37
N GLU A 114 12.65 -14.82 -15.04
CA GLU A 114 12.93 -13.41 -15.22
C GLU A 114 12.87 -12.68 -13.89
N MET A 115 14.05 -12.25 -13.44
CA MET A 115 14.25 -11.51 -12.20
C MET A 115 13.53 -10.15 -12.25
N GLY A 116 12.35 -10.05 -11.66
CA GLY A 116 11.67 -8.77 -11.44
C GLY A 116 12.38 -7.95 -10.37
N ARG A 117 12.47 -6.62 -10.56
CA ARG A 117 12.96 -5.69 -9.55
C ARG A 117 11.79 -5.20 -8.70
N PHE A 118 11.95 -5.24 -7.38
CA PHE A 118 10.97 -4.75 -6.45
C PHE A 118 11.28 -3.31 -6.03
N TYR A 119 10.27 -2.46 -6.01
CA TYR A 119 10.36 -1.07 -5.58
C TYR A 119 9.26 -0.80 -4.55
N THR A 120 9.62 -0.17 -3.43
CA THR A 120 8.68 0.37 -2.47
C THR A 120 8.92 1.86 -2.30
N VAL A 121 7.84 2.57 -2.05
CA VAL A 121 7.87 3.98 -1.63
C VAL A 121 7.20 4.04 -0.27
N ARG A 122 7.96 4.37 0.76
CA ARG A 122 7.46 4.56 2.13
C ARG A 122 7.54 6.01 2.57
N ASP A 123 8.29 6.82 1.81
CA ASP A 123 8.47 8.25 2.07
C ASP A 123 7.41 9.08 1.38
N ALA A 124 7.25 10.32 1.84
CA ALA A 124 6.30 11.29 1.31
C ALA A 124 6.56 11.70 -0.16
N ALA A 125 7.74 11.38 -0.71
CA ALA A 125 8.12 11.77 -2.06
C ALA A 125 7.75 10.69 -3.10
N PRO A 126 6.93 11.01 -4.10
CA PRO A 126 6.65 10.10 -5.21
C PRO A 126 7.93 9.67 -5.93
N ARG A 127 8.03 8.40 -6.29
CA ARG A 127 9.20 7.84 -6.96
C ARG A 127 8.87 7.41 -8.39
N SER A 128 9.72 7.77 -9.34
CA SER A 128 9.59 7.31 -10.74
C SER A 128 10.47 6.10 -11.01
N VAL A 129 9.91 5.10 -11.66
CA VAL A 129 10.55 3.83 -12.01
C VAL A 129 10.34 3.56 -13.50
N GLY A 130 11.43 3.31 -14.26
CA GLY A 130 11.36 2.89 -15.65
C GLY A 130 10.87 1.45 -15.77
N ILE A 131 9.96 1.21 -16.72
CA ILE A 131 9.47 -0.11 -17.09
C ILE A 131 9.54 -0.31 -18.60
N ALA A 132 9.24 -1.51 -19.10
CA ALA A 132 9.10 -1.75 -20.52
C ALA A 132 7.99 -0.87 -21.11
N GLY A 133 8.33 -0.02 -22.08
CA GLY A 133 7.41 0.86 -22.78
C GLY A 133 7.07 2.18 -22.10
N GLY A 134 7.50 2.43 -20.84
CA GLY A 134 7.12 3.65 -20.14
C GLY A 134 7.79 3.87 -18.80
N THR A 135 7.18 4.72 -18.00
CA THR A 135 7.60 5.07 -16.65
C THR A 135 6.40 4.97 -15.71
N VAL A 136 6.60 4.39 -14.54
CA VAL A 136 5.62 4.35 -13.46
C VAL A 136 6.04 5.33 -12.37
N ARG A 137 5.18 6.29 -12.06
CA ARG A 137 5.32 7.17 -10.91
C ARG A 137 4.50 6.60 -9.76
N LEU A 138 5.18 6.18 -8.71
CA LEU A 138 4.59 5.60 -7.50
C LEU A 138 4.20 6.70 -6.52
N ASP A 139 3.04 6.59 -5.94
CA ASP A 139 2.63 7.35 -4.75
C ASP A 139 3.31 6.78 -3.49
N CYS A 140 3.23 7.49 -2.37
CA CYS A 140 3.66 6.96 -1.08
C CYS A 140 2.91 5.67 -0.72
N PHE A 141 3.53 4.82 0.09
CA PHE A 141 3.00 3.49 0.48
C PHE A 141 2.55 2.63 -0.70
N SER A 142 3.35 2.63 -1.76
CA SER A 142 3.10 1.81 -2.94
C SER A 142 4.23 0.81 -3.17
N GLY A 143 3.86 -0.41 -3.56
CA GLY A 143 4.77 -1.49 -3.88
C GLY A 143 4.63 -1.90 -5.35
N LEU A 144 5.74 -1.90 -6.10
CA LEU A 144 5.79 -2.25 -7.53
C LEU A 144 6.83 -3.35 -7.77
N LEU A 145 6.43 -4.39 -8.46
CA LEU A 145 7.34 -5.40 -9.02
C LEU A 145 7.48 -5.16 -10.52
N VAL A 146 8.70 -4.91 -10.99
CA VAL A 146 9.00 -4.67 -12.40
C VAL A 146 9.61 -5.91 -13.01
N GLY A 147 8.90 -6.53 -13.96
CA GLY A 147 9.39 -7.59 -14.82
C GLY A 147 9.91 -7.06 -16.16
N ARG A 148 10.25 -7.96 -17.08
CA ARG A 148 10.73 -7.58 -18.43
C ARG A 148 9.63 -6.97 -19.28
N GLU A 149 8.44 -7.56 -19.29
CA GLU A 149 7.34 -7.18 -20.19
C GLU A 149 6.21 -6.42 -19.49
N ALA A 150 6.11 -6.54 -18.18
CA ALA A 150 5.05 -5.95 -17.38
C ALA A 150 5.54 -5.54 -16.00
N ALA A 151 4.87 -4.57 -15.41
CA ALA A 151 4.98 -4.26 -14.01
C ALA A 151 3.73 -4.73 -13.26
N LEU A 152 3.87 -5.04 -11.97
CA LEU A 152 2.78 -5.42 -11.08
C LEU A 152 2.74 -4.46 -9.88
N LEU A 153 1.67 -3.68 -9.80
CA LEU A 153 1.36 -2.90 -8.60
C LEU A 153 0.79 -3.87 -7.56
N LEU A 154 1.51 -4.05 -6.47
CA LEU A 154 1.13 -4.95 -5.39
C LEU A 154 0.11 -4.28 -4.46
N GLU A 155 0.35 -3.02 -4.17
CA GLU A 155 -0.49 -2.17 -3.31
C GLU A 155 -0.20 -0.69 -3.57
N GLY A 156 -1.14 0.16 -3.16
CA GLY A 156 -1.01 1.61 -3.25
C GLY A 156 -1.53 2.17 -4.57
N ARG A 157 -0.90 3.24 -5.03
CA ARG A 157 -1.33 4.00 -6.21
C ARG A 157 -0.14 4.39 -7.06
N CYS A 158 -0.34 4.37 -8.38
CA CYS A 158 0.68 4.83 -9.30
C CYS A 158 0.07 5.44 -10.57
N VAL A 159 0.89 6.13 -11.33
CA VAL A 159 0.59 6.55 -12.70
C VAL A 159 1.59 5.91 -13.64
N LEU A 160 1.09 5.12 -14.59
CA LEU A 160 1.85 4.65 -15.73
C LEU A 160 1.77 5.69 -16.84
N SER A 161 2.91 6.17 -17.30
CA SER A 161 3.05 7.06 -18.47
C SER A 161 3.83 6.33 -19.55
N SER A 162 3.25 6.20 -20.75
CA SER A 162 3.84 5.41 -21.81
C SER A 162 3.61 6.06 -23.19
N ARG A 163 4.62 5.98 -24.06
CA ARG A 163 4.54 6.40 -25.46
C ARG A 163 4.31 5.23 -26.43
N ARG A 164 4.50 4.02 -25.95
CA ARG A 164 4.24 2.75 -26.64
C ARG A 164 3.40 1.89 -25.72
N GLU A 165 2.80 0.82 -26.25
CA GLU A 165 2.03 -0.08 -25.40
C GLU A 165 2.89 -0.57 -24.21
N ALA A 166 2.43 -0.28 -23.02
CA ALA A 166 3.02 -0.74 -21.77
C ALA A 166 1.97 -1.49 -20.97
N ARG A 167 2.44 -2.49 -20.19
CA ARG A 167 1.57 -3.33 -19.37
C ARG A 167 1.81 -3.11 -17.89
N LEU A 168 0.72 -2.86 -17.18
CA LEU A 168 0.68 -2.77 -15.71
C LEU A 168 -0.42 -3.68 -15.18
N ASP A 169 -0.05 -4.60 -14.34
CA ASP A 169 -0.97 -5.50 -13.65
C ASP A 169 -1.23 -4.97 -12.21
N ALA A 170 -2.46 -5.11 -11.74
CA ALA A 170 -2.83 -4.75 -10.36
C ALA A 170 -4.08 -5.53 -9.94
N GLY A 171 -4.05 -6.16 -8.76
CA GLY A 171 -5.16 -6.95 -8.26
C GLY A 171 -5.68 -7.93 -9.30
N GLY A 172 -6.97 -7.87 -9.59
CA GLY A 172 -7.62 -8.70 -10.61
C GLY A 172 -7.59 -8.15 -12.05
N LEU A 173 -6.89 -7.02 -12.30
CA LEU A 173 -6.88 -6.32 -13.59
C LEU A 173 -5.49 -6.30 -14.22
N SER A 174 -5.46 -6.31 -15.56
CA SER A 174 -4.27 -6.09 -16.39
C SER A 174 -4.55 -4.92 -17.32
N PHE A 175 -3.77 -3.85 -17.23
CA PHE A 175 -3.89 -2.66 -18.06
C PHE A 175 -2.84 -2.69 -19.17
N ARG A 176 -3.27 -2.52 -20.41
CA ARG A 176 -2.41 -2.20 -21.56
C ARG A 176 -2.74 -0.80 -22.00
N SER A 177 -1.78 0.10 -21.99
CA SER A 177 -2.05 1.51 -22.27
C SER A 177 -0.97 2.16 -23.11
N VAL A 178 -1.41 3.14 -23.91
CA VAL A 178 -0.58 4.17 -24.52
C VAL A 178 -1.13 5.50 -24.05
N GLY A 179 -0.32 6.30 -23.35
CA GLY A 179 -0.75 7.51 -22.67
C GLY A 179 -0.52 7.42 -21.16
N GLN A 180 -1.46 7.91 -20.38
CA GLN A 180 -1.36 7.93 -18.93
C GLN A 180 -2.56 7.24 -18.28
N VAL A 181 -2.29 6.22 -17.48
CA VAL A 181 -3.30 5.54 -16.65
C VAL A 181 -2.87 5.56 -15.18
N GLN A 182 -3.75 6.06 -14.33
CA GLN A 182 -3.59 5.94 -12.88
C GLN A 182 -4.22 4.63 -12.43
N VAL A 183 -3.47 3.85 -11.66
CA VAL A 183 -3.95 2.58 -11.10
C VAL A 183 -3.79 2.62 -9.59
N SER A 184 -4.82 2.18 -8.89
CA SER A 184 -4.81 2.03 -7.43
C SER A 184 -5.27 0.63 -7.06
N THR A 185 -4.61 0.01 -6.08
CA THR A 185 -5.01 -1.28 -5.54
C THR A 185 -4.75 -1.34 -4.04
N GLY A 186 -5.67 -1.93 -3.31
CA GLY A 186 -5.56 -2.11 -1.86
C GLY A 186 -6.82 -2.74 -1.28
N GLY A 187 -6.64 -3.66 -0.34
CA GLY A 187 -7.73 -4.46 0.20
C GLY A 187 -8.35 -5.34 -0.88
N ASP A 188 -9.66 -5.20 -1.06
CA ASP A 188 -10.48 -5.93 -2.03
C ASP A 188 -10.76 -5.12 -3.31
N ARG A 189 -10.25 -3.88 -3.40
CA ARG A 189 -10.57 -2.93 -4.46
C ARG A 189 -9.37 -2.63 -5.35
N THR A 190 -9.60 -2.67 -6.66
CA THR A 190 -8.65 -2.19 -7.68
C THR A 190 -9.37 -1.23 -8.61
N SER A 191 -8.72 -0.12 -8.96
CA SER A 191 -9.27 0.84 -9.92
C SER A 191 -8.22 1.31 -10.92
N GLY A 192 -8.67 1.60 -12.15
CA GLY A 192 -7.86 2.18 -13.20
C GLY A 192 -8.58 3.36 -13.82
N LEU A 193 -7.95 4.53 -13.79
CA LEU A 193 -8.44 5.79 -14.35
C LEU A 193 -7.54 6.20 -15.52
N LEU A 194 -8.11 6.27 -16.71
CA LEU A 194 -7.37 6.75 -17.87
C LEU A 194 -7.33 8.27 -17.89
N LEU A 195 -6.14 8.84 -17.79
CA LEU A 195 -5.92 10.30 -17.78
C LEU A 195 -5.76 10.87 -19.18
N SER A 196 -5.06 10.14 -20.06
CA SER A 196 -4.87 10.52 -21.47
C SER A 196 -4.52 9.32 -22.33
N GLY A 197 -4.79 9.41 -23.64
CA GLY A 197 -4.53 8.34 -24.58
C GLY A 197 -5.63 7.28 -24.64
N HIS A 198 -5.25 6.01 -24.72
CA HIS A 198 -6.16 4.87 -24.72
C HIS A 198 -5.62 3.73 -23.91
N ALA A 199 -6.51 2.94 -23.32
CA ALA A 199 -6.15 1.75 -22.56
C ALA A 199 -7.19 0.65 -22.73
N VAL A 200 -6.73 -0.58 -22.57
CA VAL A 200 -7.57 -1.77 -22.44
C VAL A 200 -7.28 -2.39 -21.08
N ALA A 201 -8.30 -2.47 -20.24
CA ALA A 201 -8.25 -3.24 -19.01
C ALA A 201 -8.81 -4.64 -19.26
N ILE A 202 -8.13 -5.66 -18.77
CA ILE A 202 -8.51 -7.06 -18.93
C ILE A 202 -8.69 -7.64 -17.52
N ARG A 203 -9.88 -8.15 -17.22
CA ARG A 203 -10.16 -8.85 -15.96
C ARG A 203 -9.47 -10.21 -15.99
N ARG A 204 -8.62 -10.47 -15.02
CA ARG A 204 -7.99 -11.77 -14.86
C ARG A 204 -9.01 -12.84 -14.47
N GLY A 205 -8.81 -14.03 -14.96
CA GLY A 205 -9.73 -15.17 -14.70
C GLY A 205 -10.84 -15.28 -15.73
N THR A 206 -11.54 -14.20 -16.07
CA THR A 206 -12.63 -14.21 -17.08
C THR A 206 -12.16 -13.82 -18.48
N GLY A 207 -11.08 -13.03 -18.60
CA GLY A 207 -10.62 -12.46 -19.87
C GLY A 207 -11.48 -11.31 -20.40
N GLU A 208 -12.46 -10.84 -19.62
CA GLU A 208 -13.33 -9.74 -19.97
C GLU A 208 -12.53 -8.47 -20.23
N ARG A 209 -12.85 -7.72 -21.30
CA ARG A 209 -12.10 -6.57 -21.78
C ARG A 209 -12.92 -5.30 -21.67
N PHE A 210 -12.30 -4.25 -21.15
CA PHE A 210 -12.87 -2.91 -21.02
C PHE A 210 -12.00 -1.92 -21.79
N MET A 211 -12.58 -1.27 -22.78
CA MET A 211 -11.92 -0.18 -23.51
C MET A 211 -12.12 1.10 -22.71
N LEU A 212 -11.05 1.76 -22.28
CA LEU A 212 -11.10 3.01 -21.53
C LEU A 212 -10.78 4.18 -22.46
N ARG A 213 -11.55 5.26 -22.33
CA ARG A 213 -11.32 6.59 -22.89
C ARG A 213 -10.82 7.52 -21.78
N ALA A 214 -10.19 8.62 -22.15
CA ALA A 214 -9.75 9.62 -21.18
C ALA A 214 -10.92 10.09 -20.29
N GLY A 215 -10.74 10.07 -18.99
CA GLY A 215 -11.77 10.31 -17.99
C GLY A 215 -12.51 9.06 -17.49
N ASP A 216 -12.39 7.92 -18.15
CA ASP A 216 -13.00 6.67 -17.70
C ASP A 216 -12.27 6.06 -16.50
N CYS A 217 -13.04 5.65 -15.50
CA CYS A 217 -12.59 4.93 -14.33
C CYS A 217 -13.25 3.55 -14.26
N LEU A 218 -12.45 2.51 -14.36
CA LEU A 218 -12.87 1.14 -14.11
C LEU A 218 -12.55 0.77 -12.66
N THR A 219 -13.55 0.28 -11.93
CA THR A 219 -13.39 -0.23 -10.56
C THR A 219 -13.79 -1.68 -10.51
N LEU A 220 -12.93 -2.49 -9.91
CA LEU A 220 -13.17 -3.89 -9.55
C LEU A 220 -13.12 -4.01 -8.02
N VAL A 221 -14.18 -4.51 -7.43
CA VAL A 221 -14.25 -4.91 -6.01
C VAL A 221 -14.41 -6.42 -5.98
N ALA A 222 -13.81 -7.08 -4.98
CA ALA A 222 -13.98 -8.53 -4.84
C ALA A 222 -15.47 -8.87 -4.74
N ASP A 223 -15.87 -9.95 -5.42
CA ASP A 223 -17.24 -10.46 -5.45
C ASP A 223 -18.31 -9.53 -6.06
N GLU A 224 -17.89 -8.37 -6.63
CA GLU A 224 -18.78 -7.47 -7.36
C GLU A 224 -18.49 -7.47 -8.88
N PRO A 225 -19.50 -7.14 -9.72
CA PRO A 225 -19.25 -6.90 -11.13
C PRO A 225 -18.39 -5.65 -11.33
N PRO A 226 -17.50 -5.64 -12.34
CA PRO A 226 -16.71 -4.45 -12.67
C PRO A 226 -17.62 -3.25 -13.00
N ARG A 227 -17.24 -2.07 -12.51
CA ARG A 227 -17.98 -0.83 -12.77
C ARG A 227 -17.12 0.12 -13.60
N LEU A 228 -17.54 0.40 -14.81
CA LEU A 228 -16.93 1.40 -15.69
C LEU A 228 -17.80 2.64 -15.72
N ARG A 229 -17.20 3.81 -15.41
CA ARG A 229 -17.89 5.11 -15.51
C ARG A 229 -16.93 6.23 -15.89
N ALA A 230 -17.43 7.22 -16.57
CA ALA A 230 -16.69 8.47 -16.77
C ALA A 230 -16.73 9.31 -15.48
N LEU A 231 -15.61 9.91 -15.11
CA LEU A 231 -15.50 10.87 -14.02
C LEU A 231 -15.87 12.27 -14.51
N THR A 232 -16.48 13.07 -13.65
CA THR A 232 -16.62 14.51 -13.88
C THR A 232 -15.25 15.20 -13.81
N ALA A 233 -15.15 16.44 -14.31
CA ALA A 233 -13.90 17.20 -14.24
C ALA A 233 -13.42 17.41 -12.78
N GLU A 234 -14.37 17.61 -11.86
CA GLU A 234 -14.09 17.76 -10.43
C GLU A 234 -13.59 16.47 -9.81
N GLU A 235 -14.26 15.33 -10.04
CA GLU A 235 -13.79 14.01 -9.58
C GLU A 235 -12.41 13.66 -10.14
N LEU A 236 -12.15 14.01 -11.41
CA LEU A 236 -10.87 13.80 -12.05
C LEU A 236 -9.76 14.64 -11.37
N ALA A 237 -10.03 15.93 -11.10
CA ALA A 237 -9.13 16.81 -10.39
C ALA A 237 -8.82 16.24 -9.00
N HIS A 238 -9.84 15.87 -8.24
CA HIS A 238 -9.70 15.27 -6.91
C HIS A 238 -8.87 13.98 -6.95
N ALA A 239 -9.15 13.07 -7.89
CA ALA A 239 -8.42 11.81 -8.03
C ALA A 239 -6.93 12.00 -8.36
N THR A 240 -6.55 13.13 -8.97
CA THR A 240 -5.18 13.41 -9.44
C THR A 240 -4.41 14.43 -8.60
N ASN A 241 -5.03 15.07 -7.62
CA ASN A 241 -4.42 16.13 -6.79
C ASN A 241 -3.14 15.68 -6.08
N TRP A 242 -3.06 14.41 -5.67
CA TRP A 242 -1.86 13.84 -5.06
C TRP A 242 -0.61 13.95 -5.94
N GLN A 243 -0.77 13.96 -7.27
CA GLN A 243 0.36 14.10 -8.20
C GLN A 243 0.99 15.49 -8.13
N ARG A 244 0.26 16.47 -7.63
CA ARG A 244 0.70 17.85 -7.37
C ARG A 244 1.12 18.06 -5.92
N GLY A 245 1.06 17.01 -5.09
CA GLY A 245 1.33 17.12 -3.65
C GLY A 245 0.27 17.89 -2.88
N VAL A 246 -0.98 17.86 -3.34
CA VAL A 246 -2.10 18.60 -2.76
C VAL A 246 -3.21 17.63 -2.36
N VAL A 247 -3.84 17.89 -1.23
CA VAL A 247 -5.13 17.31 -0.86
C VAL A 247 -6.21 18.37 -0.92
N GLU A 248 -7.35 18.03 -1.49
CA GLU A 248 -8.54 18.86 -1.51
C GLU A 248 -9.59 18.20 -0.63
N LEU A 249 -9.94 18.88 0.46
CA LEU A 249 -10.95 18.44 1.41
C LEU A 249 -12.29 19.07 1.02
N GLN A 250 -13.31 18.23 0.79
CA GLN A 250 -14.64 18.63 0.28
C GLN A 250 -15.77 18.29 1.28
N GLY A 251 -15.41 17.92 2.49
CA GLY A 251 -16.36 17.51 3.54
C GLY A 251 -15.83 16.38 4.41
N GLU A 252 -14.57 16.03 4.23
CA GLU A 252 -13.90 15.07 5.08
C GLU A 252 -13.76 15.62 6.51
N THR A 253 -13.87 14.73 7.47
CA THR A 253 -13.67 15.09 8.87
C THR A 253 -12.19 15.37 9.15
N LEU A 254 -11.92 16.09 10.25
CA LEU A 254 -10.55 16.34 10.67
C LEU A 254 -9.79 15.03 10.96
N GLY A 255 -10.49 13.98 11.42
CA GLY A 255 -9.92 12.64 11.59
C GLY A 255 -9.53 11.99 10.26
N ASP A 256 -10.39 12.09 9.23
CA ASP A 256 -10.08 11.57 7.89
C ASP A 256 -8.93 12.35 7.25
N ALA A 257 -8.95 13.68 7.37
CA ALA A 257 -7.87 14.53 6.90
C ALA A 257 -6.54 14.18 7.57
N ALA A 258 -6.52 13.99 8.89
CA ALA A 258 -5.32 13.56 9.62
C ALA A 258 -4.80 12.20 9.10
N ALA A 259 -5.68 11.25 8.80
CA ALA A 259 -5.30 9.96 8.21
C ALA A 259 -4.63 10.14 6.83
N ILE A 260 -5.14 11.08 6.00
CA ILE A 260 -4.52 11.43 4.71
C ILE A 260 -3.12 12.02 4.95
N PHE A 261 -2.99 13.06 5.80
CA PHE A 261 -1.68 13.69 6.09
C PHE A 261 -0.67 12.70 6.67
N ASN A 262 -1.13 11.82 7.57
CA ASN A 262 -0.30 10.79 8.20
C ASN A 262 0.27 9.78 7.21
N ARG A 263 -0.37 9.63 6.06
CA ARG A 263 0.16 8.82 4.96
C ARG A 263 1.36 9.48 4.29
N TYR A 264 1.42 10.81 4.23
CA TYR A 264 2.46 11.54 3.49
C TYR A 264 3.57 12.12 4.37
N ASN A 265 3.41 12.12 5.70
CA ASN A 265 4.33 12.81 6.60
C ASN A 265 4.89 11.88 7.68
N GLY A 266 6.15 12.09 8.02
CA GLY A 266 6.76 11.50 9.22
C GLY A 266 6.18 12.09 10.50
N LYS A 267 5.92 13.41 10.53
CA LYS A 267 5.23 14.11 11.62
C LYS A 267 3.74 13.76 11.59
N LYS A 268 3.24 13.15 12.67
CA LYS A 268 1.89 12.60 12.71
C LYS A 268 0.89 13.58 13.32
N LEU A 269 -0.26 13.72 12.66
CA LEU A 269 -1.44 14.40 13.18
C LEU A 269 -2.25 13.41 14.01
N VAL A 270 -2.54 13.74 15.26
CA VAL A 270 -3.40 12.93 16.14
C VAL A 270 -4.54 13.82 16.61
N VAL A 271 -5.75 13.47 16.24
CA VAL A 271 -6.95 14.22 16.58
C VAL A 271 -7.68 13.53 17.71
N HIS A 272 -7.96 14.27 18.77
CA HIS A 272 -8.56 13.77 20.00
C HIS A 272 -10.03 14.17 20.14
N GLY A 273 -10.81 13.32 20.80
CA GLY A 273 -12.17 13.62 21.21
C GLY A 273 -13.09 14.06 20.09
N GLN A 274 -13.89 15.09 20.37
CA GLN A 274 -14.89 15.61 19.41
C GLN A 274 -14.28 16.40 18.24
N ALA A 275 -13.04 16.84 18.34
CA ALA A 275 -12.36 17.53 17.24
C ALA A 275 -12.30 16.66 15.97
N GLY A 276 -12.21 15.32 16.13
CA GLY A 276 -12.16 14.39 15.03
C GLY A 276 -13.34 14.43 14.06
N GLY A 277 -14.52 14.80 14.53
CA GLY A 277 -15.74 14.92 13.72
C GLY A 277 -15.94 16.27 13.06
N ARG A 278 -15.10 17.28 13.34
CA ARG A 278 -15.21 18.60 12.68
C ARG A 278 -14.80 18.51 11.22
N VAL A 279 -15.46 19.27 10.39
CA VAL A 279 -15.25 19.27 8.94
C VAL A 279 -14.45 20.50 8.54
N LEU A 280 -13.38 20.29 7.79
CA LEU A 280 -12.58 21.37 7.19
C LEU A 280 -12.63 21.23 5.67
N MET A 281 -12.89 22.33 4.98
CA MET A 281 -12.91 22.40 3.51
C MET A 281 -11.73 23.24 3.03
N GLY A 282 -11.15 22.86 1.90
CA GLY A 282 -10.07 23.61 1.28
C GLY A 282 -8.98 22.73 0.69
N SER A 283 -8.00 23.40 0.09
CA SER A 283 -6.87 22.78 -0.59
C SER A 283 -5.60 22.97 0.25
N PHE A 284 -4.90 21.89 0.55
CA PHE A 284 -3.74 21.88 1.45
C PHE A 284 -2.56 21.15 0.80
N ALA A 285 -1.34 21.66 1.06
CA ALA A 285 -0.12 20.97 0.69
C ALA A 285 0.03 19.69 1.55
N LEU A 286 0.23 18.55 0.91
CA LEU A 286 0.31 17.25 1.60
C LEU A 286 1.56 17.12 2.48
N ASP A 287 2.61 17.87 2.21
CA ASP A 287 3.89 17.85 2.90
C ASP A 287 4.01 18.87 4.04
N ASP A 288 2.96 19.66 4.33
CA ASP A 288 2.95 20.65 5.41
C ASP A 288 1.82 20.41 6.42
N PRO A 289 1.97 19.44 7.33
CA PRO A 289 1.00 19.17 8.38
C PRO A 289 0.91 20.31 9.42
N ASP A 290 1.96 21.13 9.56
CA ASP A 290 1.95 22.28 10.47
C ASP A 290 1.05 23.40 9.95
N ALA A 291 1.10 23.69 8.64
CA ALA A 291 0.18 24.65 8.02
C ALA A 291 -1.26 24.17 8.14
N PHE A 292 -1.51 22.87 7.92
CA PHE A 292 -2.84 22.29 8.11
C PHE A 292 -3.36 22.48 9.53
N ALA A 293 -2.55 22.18 10.56
CA ALA A 293 -2.93 22.37 11.97
C ALA A 293 -3.23 23.84 12.31
N ARG A 294 -2.42 24.78 11.79
CA ARG A 294 -2.68 26.22 11.96
C ARG A 294 -4.01 26.66 11.36
N VAL A 295 -4.34 26.19 10.17
CA VAL A 295 -5.63 26.52 9.52
C VAL A 295 -6.79 25.89 10.29
N ALA A 296 -6.67 24.64 10.71
CA ALA A 296 -7.70 23.98 11.51
C ALA A 296 -7.93 24.70 12.85
N HIS A 297 -6.87 25.18 13.51
CA HIS A 297 -6.99 26.03 14.70
C HIS A 297 -7.72 27.35 14.40
N ALA A 298 -7.33 28.05 13.35
CA ALA A 298 -7.90 29.35 13.01
C ALA A 298 -9.38 29.27 12.60
N VAL A 299 -9.76 28.22 11.86
CA VAL A 299 -11.11 28.09 11.26
C VAL A 299 -12.07 27.32 12.17
N LEU A 300 -11.58 26.24 12.79
CA LEU A 300 -12.39 25.33 13.59
C LEU A 300 -12.24 25.56 15.10
N HIS A 301 -11.35 26.44 15.54
CA HIS A 301 -11.01 26.65 16.95
C HIS A 301 -10.62 25.33 17.65
N VAL A 302 -9.83 24.51 16.97
CA VAL A 302 -9.24 23.28 17.48
C VAL A 302 -7.86 23.62 17.99
N ASP A 303 -7.63 23.48 19.28
CA ASP A 303 -6.32 23.70 19.86
C ASP A 303 -5.35 22.60 19.40
N TYR A 304 -4.06 22.94 19.29
CA TYR A 304 -3.04 21.97 18.97
C TYR A 304 -1.75 22.17 19.74
N VAL A 305 -1.09 21.08 20.02
CA VAL A 305 0.23 21.03 20.66
C VAL A 305 1.21 20.34 19.73
N ALA A 306 2.29 21.04 19.40
CA ALA A 306 3.36 20.50 18.58
C ALA A 306 4.45 19.88 19.46
N SER A 307 4.83 18.64 19.17
CA SER A 307 5.96 17.94 19.79
C SER A 307 6.85 17.33 18.69
N ALA A 308 7.99 16.75 19.09
CA ALA A 308 8.90 16.12 18.15
C ALA A 308 8.19 14.98 17.39
N GLY A 309 7.93 15.18 16.09
CA GLY A 309 7.30 14.17 15.21
C GLY A 309 5.80 14.00 15.36
N ARG A 310 5.11 14.87 16.13
CA ARG A 310 3.67 14.76 16.36
C ARG A 310 2.99 16.11 16.55
N LEU A 311 1.76 16.23 16.07
CA LEU A 311 0.82 17.33 16.31
C LEU A 311 -0.44 16.75 16.92
N ASP A 312 -0.71 17.05 18.18
CA ASP A 312 -1.92 16.67 18.88
C ASP A 312 -2.95 17.79 18.77
N MET A 313 -4.16 17.47 18.28
CA MET A 313 -5.26 18.41 18.03
C MET A 313 -6.46 18.01 18.93
N PHE A 314 -7.10 19.00 19.63
CA PHE A 314 -8.11 18.76 20.66
C PHE A 314 -9.43 19.46 20.37
#